data_544d9c38f436db2c6155ef214ca18b86
#
_entry.id   544d9c38f436db2c6155ef214ca18b86
#
_cell.length_a   1.000
_cell.length_b   1.000
_cell.length_c   1.000
_cell.angle_alpha   90.00
_cell.angle_beta   90.00
_cell.angle_gamma   90.00
#
_symmetry.space_group_name_H-M   'P 1'
#
loop_
_entity.id
_entity.type
_entity.pdbx_description
1 polymer ?
#
loop_
_entity_poly.entity_id
_entity_poly.type
_entity_poly.pdbx_seq_one_letter_code
_entity_poly.pdbx_strand_id
1 'polypeptide(L)'
;LGDLVERRRLIVTMMLFATAGLLVSATAGSLAALLVGTAITGAFSVVAQVLVPFAATLSPVAQRGKVVGTVMSGLLLGILLARTVAGALSSLGDWHTVYWVAAALMLLNTLALWRALPRYAQTTRMHYGQLIGSVFAQFARYPLHRQRSLLGCLIFAMFSVLWTSLAFLLSSEPWSYSDATIGLFGLAGAMGALSA
;
A
#
# COMPACT_ATOMS: atom_id res chain seq x y z
N LEU A 1 -5.85 -10.88 12.02
CA LEU A 1 -6.90 -9.93 12.40
C LEU A 1 -8.10 -9.99 11.46
N GLY A 2 -7.88 -10.05 10.14
CA GLY A 2 -8.96 -10.10 9.14
C GLY A 2 -9.88 -11.33 9.23
N ASP A 3 -9.48 -12.36 9.94
CA ASP A 3 -10.24 -13.58 10.14
C ASP A 3 -10.99 -13.62 11.50
N LEU A 4 -10.73 -12.65 12.38
CA LEU A 4 -11.32 -12.58 13.73
C LEU A 4 -12.31 -11.43 13.89
N VAL A 5 -12.19 -10.39 13.10
CA VAL A 5 -12.99 -9.16 13.18
C VAL A 5 -13.81 -9.00 11.90
N GLU A 6 -14.96 -8.36 12.00
CA GLU A 6 -15.75 -7.99 10.83
C GLU A 6 -14.87 -7.21 9.83
N ARG A 7 -14.69 -7.77 8.63
CA ARG A 7 -13.72 -7.25 7.64
C ARG A 7 -13.96 -5.79 7.27
N ARG A 8 -15.21 -5.38 7.13
CA ARG A 8 -15.56 -3.97 6.84
C ARG A 8 -15.07 -3.03 7.94
N ARG A 9 -15.34 -3.36 9.22
CA ARG A 9 -14.90 -2.54 10.36
C ARG A 9 -13.38 -2.49 10.43
N LEU A 10 -12.73 -3.63 10.25
CA LEU A 10 -11.27 -3.70 10.24
C LEU A 10 -10.68 -2.79 9.17
N ILE A 11 -11.16 -2.89 7.92
CA ILE A 11 -10.69 -2.07 6.79
C ILE A 11 -10.86 -0.59 7.10
N VAL A 12 -12.05 -0.17 7.50
CA VAL A 12 -12.36 1.23 7.82
C VAL A 12 -11.47 1.74 8.96
N THR A 13 -11.32 0.97 10.02
CA THR A 13 -10.47 1.37 11.17
C THR A 13 -9.01 1.51 10.76
N MET A 14 -8.47 0.57 9.99
CA MET A 14 -7.10 0.64 9.50
C MET A 14 -6.89 1.86 8.58
N MET A 15 -7.84 2.14 7.69
CA MET A 15 -7.78 3.32 6.81
C MET A 15 -7.86 4.64 7.59
N LEU A 16 -8.67 4.71 8.65
CA LEU A 16 -8.72 5.88 9.52
C LEU A 16 -7.40 6.12 10.25
N PHE A 17 -6.76 5.06 10.77
CA PHE A 17 -5.43 5.18 11.37
C PHE A 17 -4.36 5.56 10.34
N ALA A 18 -4.42 5.03 9.12
CA ALA A 18 -3.53 5.46 8.04
C ALA A 18 -3.75 6.94 7.69
N THR A 19 -5.00 7.40 7.64
CA THR A 19 -5.33 8.82 7.45
C THR A 19 -4.77 9.69 8.59
N ALA A 20 -4.90 9.25 9.84
CA ALA A 20 -4.31 9.96 10.98
C ALA A 20 -2.79 10.06 10.86
N GLY A 21 -2.11 8.98 10.43
CA GLY A 21 -0.67 9.01 10.16
C GLY A 21 -0.29 10.00 9.06
N LEU A 22 -1.08 10.06 7.97
CA LEU A 22 -0.88 11.05 6.90
C LEU A 22 -1.07 12.48 7.41
N LEU A 23 -2.05 12.74 8.26
CA LEU A 23 -2.28 14.06 8.87
C LEU A 23 -1.13 14.46 9.80
N VAL A 24 -0.59 13.51 10.58
CA VAL A 24 0.62 13.75 11.40
C VAL A 24 1.80 14.11 10.52
N SER A 25 2.00 13.42 9.39
CA SER A 25 3.05 13.74 8.42
C SER A 25 2.81 15.11 7.74
N ALA A 26 1.55 15.43 7.41
CA ALA A 26 1.18 16.70 6.78
C ALA A 26 1.38 17.91 7.69
N THR A 27 1.36 17.72 9.00
CA THR A 27 1.58 18.78 10.01
C THR A 27 2.95 18.69 10.68
N ALA A 28 3.84 17.85 10.18
CA ALA A 28 5.12 17.57 10.82
C ALA A 28 6.07 18.77 10.75
N GLY A 29 6.34 19.41 11.88
CA GLY A 29 7.38 20.44 12.02
C GLY A 29 8.76 19.90 12.44
N SER A 30 8.90 18.56 12.57
CA SER A 30 10.14 17.92 12.96
C SER A 30 10.29 16.54 12.30
N LEU A 31 11.55 16.10 12.15
CA LEU A 31 11.85 14.76 11.63
C LEU A 31 11.18 13.66 12.47
N ALA A 32 11.15 13.82 13.79
CA ALA A 32 10.50 12.84 14.66
C ALA A 32 9.00 12.72 14.39
N ALA A 33 8.29 13.83 14.21
CA ALA A 33 6.88 13.83 13.85
C ALA A 33 6.64 13.16 12.48
N LEU A 34 7.48 13.46 11.49
CA LEU A 34 7.41 12.83 10.17
C LEU A 34 7.62 11.31 10.25
N LEU A 35 8.62 10.86 11.02
CA LEU A 35 8.87 9.43 11.22
C LEU A 35 7.70 8.72 11.91
N VAL A 36 7.11 9.34 12.91
CA VAL A 36 5.92 8.80 13.60
C VAL A 36 4.74 8.70 12.64
N GLY A 37 4.43 9.76 11.90
CA GLY A 37 3.36 9.76 10.90
C GLY A 37 3.57 8.69 9.83
N THR A 38 4.79 8.57 9.31
CA THR A 38 5.16 7.56 8.32
C THR A 38 5.06 6.14 8.89
N ALA A 39 5.50 5.92 10.12
CA ALA A 39 5.39 4.62 10.79
C ALA A 39 3.92 4.20 10.97
N ILE A 40 3.06 5.11 11.42
CA ILE A 40 1.62 4.85 11.55
C ILE A 40 1.02 4.54 10.18
N THR A 41 1.26 5.39 9.18
CA THR A 41 0.74 5.17 7.82
C THR A 41 1.21 3.82 7.27
N GLY A 42 2.50 3.50 7.40
CA GLY A 42 3.08 2.24 6.93
C GLY A 42 2.47 1.02 7.63
N ALA A 43 2.32 1.06 8.95
CA ALA A 43 1.72 -0.03 9.73
C ALA A 43 0.27 -0.33 9.30
N PHE A 44 -0.52 0.70 8.99
CA PHE A 44 -1.93 0.54 8.63
C PHE A 44 -2.16 0.41 7.12
N SER A 45 -1.17 0.69 6.27
CA SER A 45 -1.23 0.44 4.81
C SER A 45 -1.36 -1.04 4.44
N VAL A 46 -1.11 -1.94 5.38
CA VAL A 46 -1.39 -3.39 5.27
C VAL A 46 -2.86 -3.67 4.91
N VAL A 47 -3.76 -2.71 5.07
CA VAL A 47 -5.17 -2.83 4.64
C VAL A 47 -5.31 -3.27 3.18
N ALA A 48 -4.40 -2.90 2.28
CA ALA A 48 -4.39 -3.36 0.90
C ALA A 48 -4.34 -4.90 0.78
N GLN A 49 -3.55 -5.55 1.67
CA GLN A 49 -3.44 -7.01 1.72
C GLN A 49 -4.72 -7.69 2.25
N VAL A 50 -5.58 -6.96 2.94
CA VAL A 50 -6.90 -7.44 3.39
C VAL A 50 -7.95 -7.26 2.29
N LEU A 51 -7.86 -6.19 1.51
CA LEU A 51 -8.82 -5.86 0.45
C LEU A 51 -8.81 -6.87 -0.70
N VAL A 52 -7.64 -7.32 -1.16
CA VAL A 52 -7.51 -8.27 -2.28
C VAL A 52 -8.21 -9.60 -2.02
N PRO A 53 -7.92 -10.34 -0.94
CA PRO A 53 -8.65 -11.59 -0.66
C PRO A 53 -10.12 -11.35 -0.28
N PHE A 54 -10.45 -10.18 0.25
CA PHE A 54 -11.85 -9.83 0.54
C PHE A 54 -12.64 -9.64 -0.76
N ALA A 55 -12.11 -8.95 -1.75
CA ALA A 55 -12.71 -8.81 -3.08
C ALA A 55 -12.93 -10.20 -3.75
N ALA A 56 -11.95 -11.10 -3.63
CA ALA A 56 -12.09 -12.48 -4.10
C ALA A 56 -13.21 -13.23 -3.37
N THR A 57 -13.38 -13.01 -2.06
CA THR A 57 -14.42 -13.67 -1.26
C THR A 57 -15.83 -13.19 -1.64
N LEU A 58 -15.97 -11.92 -1.99
CA LEU A 58 -17.25 -11.32 -2.42
C LEU A 58 -17.65 -11.69 -3.85
N SER A 59 -16.74 -12.31 -4.62
CA SER A 59 -16.95 -12.61 -6.04
C SER A 59 -17.35 -14.06 -6.26
N PRO A 60 -18.22 -14.35 -7.29
CA PRO A 60 -18.49 -15.70 -7.73
C PRO A 60 -17.20 -16.44 -8.10
N VAL A 61 -17.13 -17.75 -7.87
CA VAL A 61 -15.94 -18.58 -8.08
C VAL A 61 -15.38 -18.41 -9.50
N ALA A 62 -16.25 -18.38 -10.51
CA ALA A 62 -15.87 -18.23 -11.92
C ALA A 62 -15.24 -16.85 -12.25
N GLN A 63 -15.47 -15.81 -11.44
CA GLN A 63 -15.00 -14.45 -11.69
C GLN A 63 -13.88 -14.00 -10.76
N ARG A 64 -13.49 -14.82 -9.77
CA ARG A 64 -12.49 -14.46 -8.77
C ARG A 64 -11.16 -14.00 -9.38
N GLY A 65 -10.67 -14.71 -10.40
CA GLY A 65 -9.42 -14.34 -11.08
C GLY A 65 -9.52 -12.96 -11.73
N LYS A 66 -10.61 -12.66 -12.42
CA LYS A 66 -10.83 -11.36 -13.05
C LYS A 66 -10.89 -10.23 -12.01
N VAL A 67 -11.63 -10.42 -10.92
CA VAL A 67 -11.76 -9.40 -9.87
C VAL A 67 -10.43 -9.16 -9.16
N VAL A 68 -9.71 -10.21 -8.80
CA VAL A 68 -8.36 -10.09 -8.21
C VAL A 68 -7.41 -9.38 -9.17
N GLY A 69 -7.41 -9.75 -10.45
CA GLY A 69 -6.61 -9.09 -11.48
C GLY A 69 -6.92 -7.59 -11.57
N THR A 70 -8.19 -7.20 -11.61
CA THR A 70 -8.60 -5.79 -11.63
C THR A 70 -8.13 -5.01 -10.40
N VAL A 71 -8.29 -5.60 -9.20
CA VAL A 71 -7.85 -4.95 -7.95
C VAL A 71 -6.33 -4.81 -7.91
N MET A 72 -5.60 -5.86 -8.33
CA MET A 72 -4.13 -5.82 -8.39
C MET A 72 -3.61 -4.83 -9.44
N SER A 73 -4.26 -4.73 -10.61
CA SER A 73 -3.92 -3.70 -11.60
C SER A 73 -4.11 -2.29 -11.05
N GLY A 74 -5.22 -2.05 -10.33
CA GLY A 74 -5.44 -0.78 -9.63
C GLY A 74 -4.37 -0.48 -8.58
N LEU A 75 -3.93 -1.48 -7.82
CA LEU A 75 -2.84 -1.36 -6.85
C LEU A 75 -1.53 -0.96 -7.52
N LEU A 76 -1.15 -1.67 -8.59
CA LEU A 76 0.09 -1.40 -9.32
C LEU A 76 0.07 -0.02 -9.97
N LEU A 77 -1.02 0.34 -10.64
CA LEU A 77 -1.19 1.67 -11.22
C LEU A 77 -1.12 2.76 -10.14
N GLY A 78 -1.74 2.54 -8.98
CA GLY A 78 -1.68 3.45 -7.84
C GLY A 78 -0.25 3.67 -7.33
N ILE A 79 0.54 2.62 -7.18
CA ILE A 79 1.95 2.70 -6.75
C ILE A 79 2.78 3.52 -7.75
N LEU A 80 2.58 3.31 -9.04
CA LEU A 80 3.36 3.97 -10.08
C LEU A 80 2.94 5.43 -10.28
N LEU A 81 1.63 5.69 -10.35
CA LEU A 81 1.09 7.04 -10.50
C LEU A 81 1.33 7.91 -9.26
N ALA A 82 1.38 7.33 -8.07
CA ALA A 82 1.64 8.06 -6.83
C ALA A 82 2.95 8.87 -6.90
N ARG A 83 3.98 8.35 -7.55
CA ARG A 83 5.26 9.06 -7.73
C ARG A 83 5.12 10.29 -8.62
N THR A 84 4.45 10.15 -9.75
CA THR A 84 4.19 11.26 -10.70
C THR A 84 3.31 12.32 -10.05
N VAL A 85 2.25 11.89 -9.35
CA VAL A 85 1.35 12.81 -8.65
C VAL A 85 2.08 13.51 -7.49
N ALA A 86 2.88 12.79 -6.71
CA ALA A 86 3.67 13.39 -5.63
C ALA A 86 4.67 14.41 -6.15
N GLY A 87 5.39 14.10 -7.24
CA GLY A 87 6.32 15.04 -7.88
C GLY A 87 5.62 16.29 -8.41
N ALA A 88 4.44 16.14 -9.03
CA ALA A 88 3.64 17.27 -9.50
C ALA A 88 3.11 18.13 -8.34
N LEU A 89 2.63 17.51 -7.27
CA LEU A 89 2.11 18.21 -6.08
C LEU A 89 3.22 18.96 -5.35
N SER A 90 4.42 18.37 -5.23
CA SER A 90 5.55 19.05 -4.57
C SER A 90 6.06 20.25 -5.35
N SER A 91 5.88 20.26 -6.69
CA SER A 91 6.21 21.43 -7.53
C SER A 91 5.18 22.57 -7.45
N LEU A 92 3.94 22.28 -7.04
CA LEU A 92 2.86 23.26 -6.89
C LEU A 92 2.83 23.92 -5.50
N GLY A 93 3.53 23.33 -4.53
CA GLY A 93 3.55 23.81 -3.14
C GLY A 93 4.72 23.23 -2.37
N ASP A 94 4.55 23.10 -1.06
CA ASP A 94 5.52 22.45 -0.18
C ASP A 94 5.29 20.93 -0.16
N TRP A 95 6.28 20.15 0.26
CA TRP A 95 6.20 18.71 0.43
C TRP A 95 5.04 18.25 1.33
N HIS A 96 4.60 19.09 2.27
CA HIS A 96 3.41 18.85 3.09
C HIS A 96 2.13 18.71 2.25
N THR A 97 2.04 19.40 1.12
CA THR A 97 0.88 19.36 0.22
C THR A 97 0.56 17.95 -0.25
N VAL A 98 1.60 17.14 -0.49
CA VAL A 98 1.46 15.73 -0.88
C VAL A 98 0.70 14.93 0.19
N TYR A 99 1.05 15.14 1.45
CA TYR A 99 0.42 14.43 2.58
C TYR A 99 -1.01 14.91 2.83
N TRP A 100 -1.31 16.21 2.66
CA TRP A 100 -2.67 16.74 2.76
C TRP A 100 -3.58 16.13 1.70
N VAL A 101 -3.15 16.11 0.45
CA VAL A 101 -3.90 15.51 -0.66
C VAL A 101 -4.08 14.00 -0.43
N ALA A 102 -3.03 13.31 -0.02
CA ALA A 102 -3.09 11.88 0.29
C ALA A 102 -4.08 11.58 1.43
N ALA A 103 -4.09 12.39 2.50
CA ALA A 103 -5.02 12.25 3.61
C ALA A 103 -6.47 12.46 3.16
N ALA A 104 -6.74 13.48 2.35
CA ALA A 104 -8.06 13.74 1.80
C ALA A 104 -8.55 12.59 0.92
N LEU A 105 -7.71 12.10 0.01
CA LEU A 105 -8.03 10.95 -0.84
C LEU A 105 -8.24 9.67 -0.04
N MET A 106 -7.43 9.42 1.01
CA MET A 106 -7.60 8.27 1.89
C MET A 106 -8.92 8.35 2.65
N LEU A 107 -9.30 9.53 3.14
CA LEU A 107 -10.57 9.74 3.83
C LEU A 107 -11.77 9.51 2.89
N LEU A 108 -11.71 10.04 1.66
CA LEU A 108 -12.74 9.81 0.65
C LEU A 108 -12.88 8.32 0.31
N ASN A 109 -11.77 7.62 0.11
CA ASN A 109 -11.76 6.18 -0.11
C ASN A 109 -12.33 5.41 1.10
N THR A 110 -11.99 5.82 2.32
CA THR A 110 -12.54 5.24 3.55
C THR A 110 -14.05 5.35 3.58
N LEU A 111 -14.57 6.54 3.27
CA LEU A 111 -16.02 6.80 3.23
C LEU A 111 -16.72 6.00 2.13
N ALA A 112 -16.10 5.93 0.94
CA ALA A 112 -16.62 5.15 -0.18
C ALA A 112 -16.68 3.65 0.17
N LEU A 113 -15.61 3.09 0.72
CA LEU A 113 -15.57 1.69 1.11
C LEU A 113 -16.51 1.40 2.30
N TRP A 114 -16.62 2.33 3.25
CA TRP A 114 -17.59 2.19 4.33
C TRP A 114 -19.03 2.08 3.81
N ARG A 115 -19.37 2.79 2.74
CA ARG A 115 -20.70 2.69 2.12
C ARG A 115 -20.86 1.48 1.21
N ALA A 116 -19.83 1.14 0.44
CA ALA A 116 -19.90 0.11 -0.58
C ALA A 116 -19.72 -1.32 -0.05
N LEU A 117 -18.90 -1.51 1.01
CA LEU A 117 -18.61 -2.85 1.48
C LEU A 117 -19.76 -3.43 2.32
N PRO A 118 -20.20 -4.66 2.02
CA PRO A 118 -21.20 -5.36 2.83
C PRO A 118 -20.61 -5.73 4.21
N ARG A 119 -21.50 -5.87 5.19
CA ARG A 119 -21.14 -6.43 6.49
C ARG A 119 -20.92 -7.92 6.31
N TYR A 120 -19.71 -8.36 6.55
CA TYR A 120 -19.33 -9.77 6.44
C TYR A 120 -18.77 -10.25 7.77
N ALA A 121 -19.61 -10.96 8.52
CA ALA A 121 -19.20 -11.58 9.78
C ALA A 121 -18.37 -12.83 9.50
N GLN A 122 -17.23 -12.94 10.11
CA GLN A 122 -16.40 -14.14 10.07
C GLN A 122 -16.87 -15.14 11.12
N THR A 123 -16.91 -16.40 10.73
CA THR A 123 -17.31 -17.52 11.60
C THR A 123 -16.12 -18.25 12.23
N THR A 124 -14.91 -17.78 11.99
CA THR A 124 -13.69 -18.45 12.47
C THR A 124 -13.50 -18.23 13.98
N ARG A 125 -13.51 -19.32 14.75
CA ARG A 125 -13.32 -19.32 16.22
C ARG A 125 -11.87 -19.59 16.68
N MET A 126 -10.88 -19.25 15.86
CA MET A 126 -9.46 -19.46 16.23
C MET A 126 -8.93 -18.29 17.08
N HIS A 127 -8.12 -18.62 18.09
CA HIS A 127 -7.42 -17.60 18.88
C HIS A 127 -6.30 -16.94 18.06
N TYR A 128 -6.08 -15.64 18.26
CA TYR A 128 -5.08 -14.85 17.51
C TYR A 128 -3.67 -15.47 17.56
N GLY A 129 -3.24 -15.97 18.73
CA GLY A 129 -1.96 -16.67 18.89
C GLY A 129 -1.83 -17.94 18.05
N GLN A 130 -2.92 -18.70 17.88
CA GLN A 130 -2.95 -19.89 17.01
C GLN A 130 -2.84 -19.51 15.53
N LEU A 131 -3.45 -18.40 15.11
CA LEU A 131 -3.33 -17.87 13.76
C LEU A 131 -1.89 -17.46 13.42
N ILE A 132 -1.22 -16.71 14.31
CA ILE A 132 0.19 -16.35 14.14
C ILE A 132 1.06 -17.59 14.13
N GLY A 133 0.86 -18.52 15.08
CA GLY A 133 1.58 -19.79 15.12
C GLY A 133 1.42 -20.61 13.85
N SER A 134 0.23 -20.62 13.24
CA SER A 134 -0.01 -21.32 11.97
C SER A 134 0.79 -20.76 10.80
N VAL A 135 1.01 -19.44 10.75
CA VAL A 135 1.84 -18.80 9.70
C VAL A 135 3.29 -19.27 9.80
N PHE A 136 3.85 -19.24 11.01
CA PHE A 136 5.22 -19.75 11.25
C PHE A 136 5.33 -21.25 11.00
N ALA A 137 4.32 -22.02 11.39
CA ALA A 137 4.27 -23.47 11.14
C ALA A 137 4.22 -23.78 9.63
N GLN A 138 3.45 -23.02 8.84
CA GLN A 138 3.44 -23.16 7.37
C GLN A 138 4.79 -22.84 6.76
N PHE A 139 5.44 -21.75 7.20
CA PHE A 139 6.76 -21.37 6.73
C PHE A 139 7.82 -22.46 7.05
N ALA A 140 7.74 -23.07 8.23
CA ALA A 140 8.62 -24.16 8.62
C ALA A 140 8.34 -25.46 7.84
N ARG A 141 7.05 -25.77 7.60
CA ARG A 141 6.61 -27.06 7.03
C ARG A 141 6.78 -27.17 5.52
N TYR A 142 6.65 -26.03 4.79
CA TYR A 142 6.65 -26.03 3.33
C TYR A 142 7.89 -25.35 2.75
N PRO A 143 8.91 -26.12 2.28
CA PRO A 143 10.14 -25.53 1.71
C PRO A 143 9.87 -24.69 0.47
N LEU A 144 8.91 -25.08 -0.37
CA LEU A 144 8.51 -24.29 -1.55
C LEU A 144 7.98 -22.90 -1.17
N HIS A 145 7.25 -22.82 -0.05
CA HIS A 145 6.76 -21.52 0.46
C HIS A 145 7.92 -20.60 0.86
N ARG A 146 8.94 -21.14 1.54
CA ARG A 146 10.17 -20.39 1.90
C ARG A 146 10.91 -19.87 0.68
N GLN A 147 11.10 -20.71 -0.34
CA GLN A 147 11.78 -20.31 -1.58
C GLN A 147 11.01 -19.18 -2.28
N ARG A 148 9.69 -19.31 -2.42
CA ARG A 148 8.86 -18.27 -3.06
C ARG A 148 8.83 -16.97 -2.24
N SER A 149 8.78 -17.06 -0.91
CA SER A 149 8.86 -15.88 -0.03
C SER A 149 10.21 -15.18 -0.14
N LEU A 150 11.32 -15.95 -0.23
CA LEU A 150 12.65 -15.38 -0.43
C LEU A 150 12.77 -14.68 -1.78
N LEU A 151 12.28 -15.29 -2.86
CA LEU A 151 12.24 -14.66 -4.19
C LEU A 151 11.43 -13.36 -4.17
N GLY A 152 10.25 -13.38 -3.56
CA GLY A 152 9.43 -12.17 -3.41
C GLY A 152 10.13 -11.07 -2.60
N CYS A 153 10.83 -11.45 -1.53
CA CYS A 153 11.62 -10.53 -0.72
C CYS A 153 12.76 -9.89 -1.55
N LEU A 154 13.50 -10.69 -2.32
CA LEU A 154 14.59 -10.20 -3.16
C LEU A 154 14.09 -9.26 -4.26
N ILE A 155 12.99 -9.63 -4.94
CA ILE A 155 12.38 -8.79 -5.98
C ILE A 155 11.94 -7.45 -5.38
N PHE A 156 11.30 -7.46 -4.22
CA PHE A 156 10.85 -6.25 -3.56
C PHE A 156 12.02 -5.40 -3.04
N ALA A 157 13.09 -6.03 -2.56
CA ALA A 157 14.32 -5.35 -2.17
C ALA A 157 14.97 -4.65 -3.37
N MET A 158 15.12 -5.34 -4.51
CA MET A 158 15.63 -4.74 -5.75
C MET A 158 14.79 -3.55 -6.21
N PHE A 159 13.47 -3.70 -6.19
CA PHE A 159 12.53 -2.61 -6.51
C PHE A 159 12.72 -1.40 -5.59
N SER A 160 12.84 -1.63 -4.28
CA SER A 160 13.02 -0.57 -3.30
C SER A 160 14.37 0.15 -3.45
N VAL A 161 15.44 -0.61 -3.66
CA VAL A 161 16.79 -0.06 -3.90
C VAL A 161 16.79 0.79 -5.17
N LEU A 162 16.26 0.26 -6.28
CA LEU A 162 16.21 0.98 -7.55
C LEU A 162 15.51 2.34 -7.39
N TRP A 163 14.30 2.34 -6.85
CA TRP A 163 13.52 3.57 -6.76
C TRP A 163 14.07 4.58 -5.75
N THR A 164 14.68 4.12 -4.67
CA THR A 164 15.32 5.02 -3.70
C THR A 164 16.60 5.62 -4.29
N SER A 165 17.48 4.78 -4.83
CA SER A 165 18.74 5.24 -5.42
C SER A 165 18.52 6.14 -6.64
N LEU A 166 17.53 5.83 -7.48
CA LEU A 166 17.21 6.61 -8.66
C LEU A 166 16.80 8.05 -8.30
N ALA A 167 15.96 8.22 -7.27
CA ALA A 167 15.53 9.54 -6.82
C ALA A 167 16.73 10.39 -6.35
N PHE A 168 17.63 9.83 -5.54
CA PHE A 168 18.83 10.52 -5.10
C PHE A 168 19.80 10.82 -6.25
N LEU A 169 20.00 9.87 -7.16
CA LEU A 169 20.89 10.05 -8.31
C LEU A 169 20.40 11.19 -9.21
N LEU A 170 19.12 11.22 -9.53
CA LEU A 170 18.56 12.21 -10.46
C LEU A 170 18.42 13.59 -9.82
N SER A 171 18.33 13.70 -8.50
CA SER A 171 18.32 14.98 -7.79
C SER A 171 19.71 15.58 -7.58
N SER A 172 20.77 14.78 -7.69
CA SER A 172 22.16 15.22 -7.52
C SER A 172 22.79 15.66 -8.84
N GLU A 173 23.92 16.42 -8.74
CA GLU A 173 24.71 16.78 -9.92
C GLU A 173 25.32 15.54 -10.61
N PRO A 174 25.41 15.51 -11.94
CA PRO A 174 25.13 16.59 -12.89
C PRO A 174 23.68 16.71 -13.36
N TRP A 175 22.77 15.83 -12.90
CA TRP A 175 21.39 15.75 -13.42
C TRP A 175 20.50 16.86 -12.87
N SER A 176 20.51 17.10 -11.56
CA SER A 176 19.73 18.14 -10.85
C SER A 176 18.28 18.26 -11.30
N TYR A 177 17.61 17.10 -11.56
CA TYR A 177 16.23 17.09 -12.03
C TYR A 177 15.26 17.49 -10.91
N SER A 178 14.19 18.20 -11.30
CA SER A 178 13.11 18.56 -10.38
C SER A 178 12.32 17.32 -9.95
N ASP A 179 11.66 17.41 -8.80
CA ASP A 179 10.80 16.33 -8.26
C ASP A 179 9.72 15.91 -9.25
N ALA A 180 9.14 16.85 -10.00
CA ALA A 180 8.18 16.58 -11.05
C ALA A 180 8.78 15.72 -12.17
N THR A 181 10.01 16.06 -12.62
CA THR A 181 10.71 15.29 -13.66
C THR A 181 11.06 13.89 -13.17
N ILE A 182 11.55 13.76 -11.92
CA ILE A 182 11.85 12.48 -11.29
C ILE A 182 10.57 11.62 -11.16
N GLY A 183 9.45 12.25 -10.83
CA GLY A 183 8.14 11.61 -10.77
C GLY A 183 7.69 10.98 -12.10
N LEU A 184 8.06 11.58 -13.25
CA LEU A 184 7.72 11.05 -14.58
C LEU A 184 8.39 9.69 -14.87
N PHE A 185 9.53 9.39 -14.27
CA PHE A 185 10.15 8.07 -14.40
C PHE A 185 9.24 6.95 -13.85
N GLY A 186 8.31 7.28 -12.95
CA GLY A 186 7.25 6.37 -12.52
C GLY A 186 6.36 5.89 -13.67
N LEU A 187 6.13 6.73 -14.69
CA LEU A 187 5.35 6.34 -15.88
C LEU A 187 6.08 5.29 -16.73
N ALA A 188 7.41 5.39 -16.83
CA ALA A 188 8.20 4.35 -17.52
C ALA A 188 8.06 2.99 -16.81
N GLY A 189 8.09 2.99 -15.48
CA GLY A 189 7.80 1.78 -14.69
C GLY A 189 6.37 1.26 -14.89
N ALA A 190 5.37 2.17 -15.02
CA ALA A 190 3.99 1.80 -15.31
C ALA A 190 3.84 1.11 -16.68
N MET A 191 4.50 1.63 -17.70
CA MET A 191 4.50 1.02 -19.03
C MET A 191 5.13 -0.38 -19.00
N GLY A 192 6.23 -0.56 -18.27
CA GLY A 192 6.85 -1.87 -18.08
C GLY A 192 5.91 -2.87 -17.39
N ALA A 193 5.19 -2.44 -16.36
CA ALA A 193 4.22 -3.29 -15.65
C ALA A 193 2.99 -3.64 -16.50
N LEU A 194 2.58 -2.77 -17.44
CA LEU A 194 1.45 -3.01 -18.35
C LEU A 194 1.83 -3.93 -19.51
N SER A 195 3.13 -4.04 -19.84
CA SER A 195 3.62 -4.90 -20.92
C SER A 195 3.92 -6.35 -20.48
N ALA A 196 3.90 -6.62 -19.19
CA ALA A 196 4.16 -7.93 -18.60
C ALA A 196 2.87 -8.73 -18.38
#